data_43247713ccfdbc32be94176d564e8b0d
#
_entry.id   43247713ccfdbc32be94176d564e8b0d
#
_cell.length_a   1.000
_cell.length_b   1.000
_cell.length_c   1.000
_cell.angle_alpha   90.00
_cell.angle_beta   90.00
_cell.angle_gamma   90.00
#
_symmetry.space_group_name_H-M   'P 1'
#
loop_
_entity.id
_entity.type
_entity.pdbx_description
1 polymer ?
#
loop_
_entity_poly.entity_id
_entity_poly.type
_entity_poly.pdbx_seq_one_letter_code
_entity_poly.pdbx_strand_id
1 'polypeptide(L)'
;MIGYLAGKYPNRIGWLLSPDGWRKPPSWMPYALDNGAYGAWSNEREWDAKSFLDLIEKSKTAHKPRWVVIPDVVANRELTILRWHEWMPKIKSRLFGVAYAFAVQDGMTPKDVPDEAEVIFVGGTTEWKWRNLHTWTNNFQRVHVGRVNSERMLWMCHEAGVESCDGTGWMRGGEERLEELNRYLEQSTGGDKRQQQQLAL
;
A
#
# COMPACT_ATOMS: atom_id res chain seq x y z
N MET A 1 0.97 8.30 -19.52
CA MET A 1 0.76 6.86 -19.85
C MET A 1 0.09 6.07 -18.72
N ILE A 2 0.48 6.17 -17.44
CA ILE A 2 -0.21 5.46 -16.33
C ILE A 2 -1.71 5.82 -16.24
N GLY A 3 -2.09 7.07 -16.50
CA GLY A 3 -3.50 7.50 -16.56
C GLY A 3 -4.30 6.84 -17.69
N TYR A 4 -3.65 6.52 -18.81
CA TYR A 4 -4.26 5.74 -19.88
C TYR A 4 -4.55 4.30 -19.42
N LEU A 5 -3.60 3.66 -18.77
CA LEU A 5 -3.80 2.30 -18.22
C LEU A 5 -4.90 2.29 -17.15
N ALA A 6 -4.96 3.31 -16.30
CA ALA A 6 -6.03 3.42 -15.30
C ALA A 6 -7.43 3.56 -15.94
N GLY A 7 -7.53 4.26 -17.07
CA GLY A 7 -8.78 4.32 -17.86
C GLY A 7 -9.12 3.02 -18.59
N LYS A 8 -8.08 2.32 -19.11
CA LYS A 8 -8.23 1.01 -19.80
C LYS A 8 -8.63 -0.10 -18.83
N TYR A 9 -8.13 -0.06 -17.59
CA TYR A 9 -8.37 -1.05 -16.55
C TYR A 9 -8.97 -0.40 -15.29
N PRO A 10 -10.25 0.00 -15.33
CA PRO A 10 -10.88 0.68 -14.21
C PRO A 10 -10.87 -0.21 -12.96
N ASN A 11 -10.63 0.40 -11.80
CA ASN A 11 -10.48 -0.26 -10.50
C ASN A 11 -9.26 -1.20 -10.35
N ARG A 12 -8.40 -1.31 -11.36
CA ARG A 12 -7.18 -2.11 -11.32
C ARG A 12 -5.92 -1.28 -11.03
N ILE A 13 -6.00 0.03 -11.21
CA ILE A 13 -4.94 1.00 -10.92
C ILE A 13 -5.48 2.10 -10.04
N GLY A 14 -4.73 2.42 -8.99
CA GLY A 14 -5.05 3.50 -8.06
C GLY A 14 -3.82 4.33 -7.70
N TRP A 15 -3.96 5.17 -6.71
CA TRP A 15 -2.87 5.98 -6.18
C TRP A 15 -2.60 5.64 -4.72
N LEU A 16 -1.33 5.41 -4.39
CA LEU A 16 -0.85 5.45 -3.02
C LEU A 16 -0.20 6.82 -2.79
N LEU A 17 -0.85 7.66 -1.99
CA LEU A 17 -0.47 9.05 -1.78
C LEU A 17 0.28 9.19 -0.46
N SER A 18 1.51 9.66 -0.54
CA SER A 18 2.37 9.97 0.62
C SER A 18 2.36 11.47 0.95
N PRO A 19 2.87 11.89 2.11
CA PRO A 19 2.96 13.30 2.49
C PRO A 19 3.60 14.20 1.44
N ASP A 20 4.68 13.73 0.80
CA ASP A 20 5.42 14.48 -0.23
C ASP A 20 4.73 14.50 -1.60
N GLY A 21 3.70 13.69 -1.81
CA GLY A 21 3.09 13.44 -3.12
C GLY A 21 1.61 13.77 -3.23
N TRP A 22 1.05 14.61 -2.33
CA TRP A 22 -0.37 14.90 -2.40
C TRP A 22 -0.78 15.59 -3.71
N ARG A 23 -1.76 14.99 -4.34
CA ARG A 23 -2.61 15.61 -5.37
C ARG A 23 -4.02 15.05 -5.22
N LYS A 24 -5.02 15.89 -5.46
CA LYS A 24 -6.41 15.45 -5.33
C LYS A 24 -6.71 14.36 -6.37
N PRO A 25 -7.06 13.14 -5.95
CA PRO A 25 -7.40 12.08 -6.87
C PRO A 25 -8.71 12.41 -7.62
N PRO A 26 -8.83 12.10 -8.92
CA PRO A 26 -10.10 12.12 -9.61
C PRO A 26 -11.12 11.24 -8.92
N SER A 27 -12.42 11.60 -8.96
CA SER A 27 -13.47 10.88 -8.22
C SER A 27 -13.61 9.39 -8.57
N TRP A 28 -13.17 8.99 -9.75
CA TRP A 28 -13.19 7.61 -10.24
C TRP A 28 -11.91 6.81 -9.89
N MET A 29 -10.85 7.48 -9.44
CA MET A 29 -9.55 6.85 -9.16
C MET A 29 -9.51 6.35 -7.71
N PRO A 30 -9.45 5.04 -7.45
CA PRO A 30 -9.23 4.55 -6.09
C PRO A 30 -7.88 5.02 -5.57
N TYR A 31 -7.82 5.33 -4.28
CA TYR A 31 -6.55 5.71 -3.65
C TYR A 31 -6.48 5.26 -2.19
N ALA A 32 -5.26 5.22 -1.68
CA ALA A 32 -4.95 5.01 -0.28
C ALA A 32 -3.89 6.01 0.20
N LEU A 33 -3.68 6.06 1.50
CA LEU A 33 -2.74 7.00 2.13
C LEU A 33 -1.57 6.24 2.76
N ASP A 34 -0.36 6.58 2.33
CA ASP A 34 0.89 6.13 2.93
C ASP A 34 1.37 7.15 3.97
N ASN A 35 1.99 6.67 5.04
CA ASN A 35 2.50 7.53 6.10
C ASN A 35 3.85 8.20 5.79
N GLY A 36 4.56 7.77 4.73
CA GLY A 36 5.84 8.33 4.31
C GLY A 36 7.06 7.81 5.08
N ALA A 37 6.90 6.84 5.98
CA ALA A 37 8.00 6.33 6.83
C ALA A 37 9.15 5.77 6.00
N TYR A 38 8.86 4.98 4.96
CA TYR A 38 9.91 4.43 4.09
C TYR A 38 10.69 5.52 3.35
N GLY A 39 10.01 6.55 2.86
CA GLY A 39 10.65 7.68 2.19
C GLY A 39 11.58 8.47 3.12
N ALA A 40 11.18 8.68 4.36
CA ALA A 40 12.01 9.32 5.38
C ALA A 40 13.23 8.44 5.71
N TRP A 41 13.01 7.17 6.00
CA TRP A 41 14.07 6.22 6.34
C TRP A 41 15.10 6.04 5.21
N SER A 42 14.65 5.88 3.97
CA SER A 42 15.54 5.66 2.82
C SER A 42 16.37 6.89 2.43
N ASN A 43 15.99 8.08 2.90
CA ASN A 43 16.73 9.33 2.72
C ASN A 43 17.40 9.80 4.02
N GLU A 44 17.52 8.93 5.02
CA GLU A 44 18.16 9.24 6.32
C GLU A 44 17.57 10.49 7.00
N ARG A 45 16.25 10.70 6.86
CA ARG A 45 15.52 11.81 7.44
C ARG A 45 14.63 11.34 8.58
N GLU A 46 14.37 12.20 9.54
CA GLU A 46 13.32 11.97 10.53
C GLU A 46 11.94 11.91 9.84
N TRP A 47 11.08 11.05 10.35
CA TRP A 47 9.69 10.98 9.90
C TRP A 47 8.90 12.22 10.35
N ASP A 48 8.26 12.88 9.40
CA ASP A 48 7.52 14.14 9.64
C ASP A 48 6.04 13.88 9.95
N ALA A 49 5.73 13.87 11.24
CA ALA A 49 4.38 13.73 11.75
C ALA A 49 3.42 14.85 11.27
N LYS A 50 3.93 16.08 11.13
CA LYS A 50 3.11 17.22 10.68
C LYS A 50 2.68 17.04 9.23
N SER A 51 3.61 16.71 8.35
CA SER A 51 3.30 16.45 6.92
C SER A 51 2.33 15.31 6.75
N PHE A 52 2.42 14.24 7.57
CA PHE A 52 1.43 13.17 7.56
C PHE A 52 0.03 13.64 8.01
N LEU A 53 -0.07 14.42 9.07
CA LEU A 53 -1.36 15.00 9.49
C LEU A 53 -1.93 15.95 8.44
N ASP A 54 -1.09 16.75 7.79
CA ASP A 54 -1.50 17.61 6.68
C ASP A 54 -2.05 16.79 5.49
N LEU A 55 -1.46 15.63 5.18
CA LEU A 55 -1.99 14.68 4.19
C LEU A 55 -3.39 14.19 4.57
N ILE A 56 -3.58 13.79 5.84
CA ILE A 56 -4.87 13.36 6.37
C ILE A 56 -5.93 14.46 6.18
N GLU A 57 -5.62 15.71 6.54
CA GLU A 57 -6.56 16.82 6.38
C GLU A 57 -6.87 17.12 4.91
N LYS A 58 -5.86 17.10 4.04
CA LYS A 58 -6.05 17.26 2.58
C LYS A 58 -6.94 16.16 2.00
N SER A 59 -6.82 14.91 2.46
CA SER A 59 -7.62 13.79 1.98
C SER A 59 -9.13 13.98 2.18
N LYS A 60 -9.55 14.74 3.19
CA LYS A 60 -10.95 15.08 3.44
C LYS A 60 -11.60 15.92 2.33
N THR A 61 -10.79 16.53 1.46
CA THR A 61 -11.27 17.31 0.29
C THR A 61 -11.55 16.43 -0.94
N ALA A 62 -11.25 15.14 -0.86
CA ALA A 62 -11.46 14.15 -1.91
C ALA A 62 -12.53 13.11 -1.48
N HIS A 63 -12.79 12.13 -2.35
CA HIS A 63 -13.57 10.97 -1.93
C HIS A 63 -12.79 10.14 -0.91
N LYS A 64 -13.45 9.20 -0.24
CA LYS A 64 -12.88 8.39 0.84
C LYS A 64 -11.73 7.49 0.34
N PRO A 65 -10.55 7.51 1.00
CA PRO A 65 -9.49 6.56 0.69
C PRO A 65 -9.90 5.13 1.05
N ARG A 66 -9.35 4.14 0.35
CA ARG A 66 -9.59 2.72 0.63
C ARG A 66 -9.05 2.31 2.00
N TRP A 67 -7.90 2.84 2.36
CA TRP A 67 -7.26 2.64 3.67
C TRP A 67 -6.16 3.70 3.90
N VAL A 68 -5.68 3.76 5.11
CA VAL A 68 -4.55 4.59 5.53
C VAL A 68 -3.55 3.76 6.32
N VAL A 69 -2.25 3.86 6.01
CA VAL A 69 -1.19 3.22 6.80
C VAL A 69 -1.00 4.02 8.09
N ILE A 70 -1.18 3.35 9.22
CA ILE A 70 -0.82 3.92 10.52
C ILE A 70 0.72 4.01 10.59
N PRO A 71 1.30 5.08 11.14
CA PRO A 71 2.74 5.28 11.19
C PRO A 71 3.51 4.09 11.74
N ASP A 72 4.58 3.70 11.03
CA ASP A 72 5.47 2.61 11.38
C ASP A 72 6.93 3.06 11.52
N VAL A 73 7.80 2.16 11.92
CA VAL A 73 9.26 2.33 11.91
C VAL A 73 9.86 1.21 11.07
N VAL A 74 10.44 1.57 9.93
CA VAL A 74 10.94 0.62 8.94
C VAL A 74 11.95 -0.34 9.57
N ALA A 75 11.79 -1.64 9.30
CA ALA A 75 12.60 -2.73 9.81
C ALA A 75 12.68 -2.81 11.36
N ASN A 76 11.72 -2.24 12.08
CA ASN A 76 11.68 -2.26 13.53
C ASN A 76 10.31 -2.66 14.06
N ARG A 77 10.20 -3.91 14.53
CA ARG A 77 8.98 -4.51 15.05
C ARG A 77 8.44 -3.76 16.27
N GLU A 78 9.28 -3.58 17.30
CA GLU A 78 8.88 -3.04 18.60
C GLU A 78 8.39 -1.59 18.47
N LEU A 79 9.16 -0.76 17.79
CA LEU A 79 8.79 0.64 17.60
C LEU A 79 7.56 0.79 16.69
N THR A 80 7.34 -0.10 15.73
CA THR A 80 6.12 -0.08 14.91
C THR A 80 4.88 -0.40 15.74
N ILE A 81 4.94 -1.39 16.63
CA ILE A 81 3.84 -1.70 17.55
C ILE A 81 3.54 -0.52 18.48
N LEU A 82 4.57 0.12 19.04
CA LEU A 82 4.41 1.31 19.87
C LEU A 82 3.76 2.47 19.11
N ARG A 83 4.21 2.72 17.87
CA ARG A 83 3.60 3.75 17.01
C ARG A 83 2.16 3.45 16.65
N TRP A 84 1.79 2.21 16.41
CA TRP A 84 0.40 1.84 16.20
C TRP A 84 -0.48 2.30 17.35
N HIS A 85 -0.13 1.93 18.58
CA HIS A 85 -0.92 2.30 19.77
C HIS A 85 -0.97 3.81 20.01
N GLU A 86 0.09 4.52 19.68
CA GLU A 86 0.14 5.98 19.79
C GLU A 86 -0.73 6.67 18.72
N TRP A 87 -0.65 6.21 17.46
CA TRP A 87 -1.20 6.93 16.31
C TRP A 87 -2.59 6.47 15.90
N MET A 88 -2.95 5.23 16.13
CA MET A 88 -4.26 4.69 15.73
C MET A 88 -5.43 5.53 16.29
N PRO A 89 -5.48 5.91 17.59
CA PRO A 89 -6.56 6.76 18.10
C PRO A 89 -6.59 8.15 17.46
N LYS A 90 -5.41 8.72 17.17
CA LYS A 90 -5.27 10.05 16.54
C LYS A 90 -5.79 10.04 15.10
N ILE A 91 -5.52 8.97 14.35
CA ILE A 91 -5.99 8.85 12.96
C ILE A 91 -7.47 8.47 12.91
N LYS A 92 -7.90 7.54 13.74
CA LYS A 92 -9.30 7.12 13.84
C LYS A 92 -10.24 8.30 14.13
N SER A 93 -9.83 9.24 14.99
CA SER A 93 -10.61 10.46 15.27
C SER A 93 -10.70 11.43 14.08
N ARG A 94 -9.75 11.38 13.12
CA ARG A 94 -9.69 12.27 11.94
C ARG A 94 -10.28 11.67 10.68
N LEU A 95 -10.12 10.35 10.49
CA LEU A 95 -10.59 9.59 9.33
C LEU A 95 -11.48 8.43 9.76
N PHE A 96 -12.61 8.75 10.38
CA PHE A 96 -13.57 7.73 10.81
C PHE A 96 -14.13 6.93 9.63
N GLY A 97 -14.20 5.60 9.83
CA GLY A 97 -14.79 4.68 8.85
C GLY A 97 -13.93 4.43 7.61
N VAL A 98 -12.65 4.79 7.62
CA VAL A 98 -11.62 4.33 6.67
C VAL A 98 -10.97 3.08 7.24
N ALA A 99 -10.58 2.12 6.41
CA ALA A 99 -9.83 0.96 6.88
C ALA A 99 -8.41 1.38 7.31
N TYR A 100 -7.89 0.77 8.39
CA TYR A 100 -6.57 1.08 8.93
C TYR A 100 -5.59 -0.04 8.59
N ALA A 101 -4.47 0.32 7.96
CA ALA A 101 -3.44 -0.62 7.58
C ALA A 101 -2.31 -0.65 8.62
N PHE A 102 -1.96 -1.85 9.09
CA PHE A 102 -0.81 -2.09 9.93
C PHE A 102 0.38 -2.52 9.08
N ALA A 103 1.48 -1.78 9.15
CA ALA A 103 2.72 -2.10 8.43
C ALA A 103 3.49 -3.18 9.19
N VAL A 104 3.59 -4.36 8.61
CA VAL A 104 4.39 -5.45 9.19
C VAL A 104 5.85 -5.33 8.78
N GLN A 105 6.73 -5.57 9.75
CA GLN A 105 8.17 -5.34 9.66
C GLN A 105 8.94 -6.62 9.98
N ASP A 106 10.25 -6.62 9.73
CA ASP A 106 11.15 -7.75 9.99
C ASP A 106 10.95 -8.33 11.40
N GLY A 107 10.89 -9.64 11.48
CA GLY A 107 10.69 -10.38 12.73
C GLY A 107 9.26 -10.46 13.24
N MET A 108 8.29 -9.79 12.59
CA MET A 108 6.88 -9.90 12.97
C MET A 108 6.25 -11.23 12.54
N THR A 109 5.24 -11.62 13.29
CA THR A 109 4.37 -12.78 13.07
C THR A 109 2.90 -12.32 13.03
N PRO A 110 1.96 -13.15 12.56
CA PRO A 110 0.52 -12.82 12.60
C PRO A 110 -0.01 -12.45 14.00
N LYS A 111 0.64 -12.89 15.07
CA LYS A 111 0.27 -12.57 16.47
C LYS A 111 0.61 -11.13 16.88
N ASP A 112 1.46 -10.46 16.12
CA ASP A 112 1.86 -9.07 16.39
C ASP A 112 0.87 -8.06 15.78
N VAL A 113 -0.05 -8.54 14.94
CA VAL A 113 -1.04 -7.69 14.26
C VAL A 113 -2.16 -7.31 15.23
N PRO A 114 -2.41 -6.00 15.44
CA PRO A 114 -3.51 -5.57 16.29
C PRO A 114 -4.88 -5.93 15.70
N ASP A 115 -5.86 -6.25 16.54
CA ASP A 115 -7.22 -6.66 16.12
C ASP A 115 -7.94 -5.58 15.29
N GLU A 116 -7.60 -4.30 15.50
CA GLU A 116 -8.18 -3.18 14.75
C GLU A 116 -7.57 -2.98 13.35
N ALA A 117 -6.52 -3.71 13.00
CA ALA A 117 -5.92 -3.65 11.67
C ALA A 117 -6.82 -4.37 10.65
N GLU A 118 -7.32 -3.62 9.68
CA GLU A 118 -8.19 -4.14 8.62
C GLU A 118 -7.42 -4.50 7.35
N VAL A 119 -6.21 -3.96 7.19
CA VAL A 119 -5.31 -4.22 6.06
C VAL A 119 -3.91 -4.49 6.59
N ILE A 120 -3.24 -5.49 6.05
CA ILE A 120 -1.82 -5.75 6.34
C ILE A 120 -0.97 -5.13 5.24
N PHE A 121 -0.17 -4.15 5.59
CA PHE A 121 0.81 -3.57 4.67
C PHE A 121 2.16 -4.28 4.85
N VAL A 122 2.56 -5.11 3.89
CA VAL A 122 3.82 -5.86 3.97
C VAL A 122 4.99 -4.95 3.61
N GLY A 123 5.62 -4.40 4.64
CA GLY A 123 6.80 -3.53 4.59
C GLY A 123 8.10 -4.31 4.76
N GLY A 124 8.96 -3.86 5.69
CA GLY A 124 10.22 -4.51 6.06
C GLY A 124 11.28 -4.53 4.97
N THR A 125 12.35 -5.30 5.19
CA THR A 125 13.40 -5.50 4.18
C THR A 125 12.89 -6.34 3.00
N THR A 126 13.53 -6.16 1.84
CA THR A 126 13.12 -6.86 0.61
C THR A 126 13.17 -8.38 0.76
N GLU A 127 14.24 -8.91 1.36
CA GLU A 127 14.40 -10.34 1.54
C GLU A 127 13.35 -10.91 2.50
N TRP A 128 13.15 -10.27 3.66
CA TRP A 128 12.17 -10.69 4.64
C TRP A 128 10.75 -10.69 4.08
N LYS A 129 10.38 -9.63 3.38
CA LYS A 129 9.06 -9.46 2.74
C LYS A 129 8.71 -10.63 1.84
N TRP A 130 9.57 -10.96 0.88
CA TRP A 130 9.28 -12.03 -0.09
C TRP A 130 9.31 -13.43 0.55
N ARG A 131 10.17 -13.65 1.54
CA ARG A 131 10.20 -14.91 2.29
C ARG A 131 8.91 -15.14 3.09
N ASN A 132 8.30 -14.09 3.59
CA ASN A 132 7.14 -14.17 4.48
C ASN A 132 5.80 -13.84 3.80
N LEU A 133 5.75 -13.61 2.50
CA LEU A 133 4.54 -13.17 1.79
C LEU A 133 3.35 -14.10 2.06
N HIS A 134 3.52 -15.41 1.89
CA HIS A 134 2.48 -16.40 2.14
C HIS A 134 2.03 -16.49 3.60
N THR A 135 2.90 -16.15 4.55
CA THR A 135 2.50 -16.06 5.96
C THR A 135 1.40 -15.02 6.13
N TRP A 136 1.50 -13.90 5.45
CA TRP A 136 0.52 -12.81 5.56
C TRP A 136 -0.76 -13.13 4.81
N THR A 137 -0.68 -13.59 3.56
CA THR A 137 -1.86 -13.88 2.75
C THR A 137 -2.66 -15.10 3.24
N ASN A 138 -2.02 -16.05 3.91
CA ASN A 138 -2.70 -17.20 4.52
C ASN A 138 -3.44 -16.86 5.83
N ASN A 139 -3.06 -15.76 6.50
CA ASN A 139 -3.65 -15.37 7.78
C ASN A 139 -4.59 -14.17 7.68
N PHE A 140 -4.52 -13.37 6.61
CA PHE A 140 -5.29 -12.14 6.48
C PHE A 140 -5.91 -12.02 5.08
N GLN A 141 -7.16 -11.54 5.02
CA GLN A 141 -7.89 -11.40 3.75
C GLN A 141 -7.42 -10.19 2.94
N ARG A 142 -7.01 -9.10 3.61
CA ARG A 142 -6.63 -7.85 2.97
C ARG A 142 -5.15 -7.60 3.18
N VAL A 143 -4.36 -7.92 2.17
CA VAL A 143 -2.89 -7.77 2.19
C VAL A 143 -2.47 -6.84 1.07
N HIS A 144 -1.73 -5.80 1.42
CA HIS A 144 -1.04 -4.90 0.49
C HIS A 144 0.47 -5.12 0.56
N VAL A 145 1.15 -5.13 -0.59
CA VAL A 145 2.60 -5.33 -0.65
C VAL A 145 3.30 -4.11 -1.20
N GLY A 146 4.14 -3.47 -0.38
CA GLY A 146 4.90 -2.29 -0.78
C GLY A 146 6.09 -2.59 -1.70
N ARG A 147 6.44 -1.64 -2.59
CA ARG A 147 7.65 -1.64 -3.44
C ARG A 147 7.72 -2.80 -4.44
N VAL A 148 6.62 -3.07 -5.12
CA VAL A 148 6.50 -4.04 -6.23
C VAL A 148 6.81 -3.33 -7.54
N ASN A 149 8.03 -3.50 -8.08
CA ASN A 149 8.57 -2.70 -9.17
C ASN A 149 8.93 -3.50 -10.43
N SER A 150 8.43 -4.74 -10.58
CA SER A 150 8.63 -5.56 -11.78
C SER A 150 7.44 -6.48 -12.04
N GLU A 151 7.26 -6.86 -13.31
CA GLU A 151 6.21 -7.81 -13.72
C GLU A 151 6.30 -9.14 -12.95
N ARG A 152 7.53 -9.66 -12.73
CA ARG A 152 7.75 -10.86 -11.92
C ARG A 152 7.18 -10.70 -10.50
N MET A 153 7.41 -9.56 -9.87
CA MET A 153 6.88 -9.30 -8.52
C MET A 153 5.35 -9.18 -8.52
N LEU A 154 4.75 -8.62 -9.57
CA LEU A 154 3.28 -8.60 -9.72
C LEU A 154 2.71 -10.01 -9.77
N TRP A 155 3.33 -10.92 -10.54
CA TRP A 155 2.91 -12.30 -10.60
C TRP A 155 3.09 -13.02 -9.25
N MET A 156 4.17 -12.80 -8.53
CA MET A 156 4.35 -13.33 -7.16
C MET A 156 3.23 -12.87 -6.22
N CYS A 157 2.84 -11.59 -6.29
CA CYS A 157 1.71 -11.06 -5.52
C CYS A 157 0.39 -11.71 -5.94
N HIS A 158 0.17 -11.85 -7.24
CA HIS A 158 -1.04 -12.47 -7.80
C HIS A 158 -1.21 -13.92 -7.32
N GLU A 159 -0.17 -14.74 -7.48
CA GLU A 159 -0.14 -16.14 -7.06
C GLU A 159 -0.32 -16.32 -5.55
N ALA A 160 0.18 -15.38 -4.77
CA ALA A 160 0.01 -15.36 -3.32
C ALA A 160 -1.37 -14.86 -2.86
N GLY A 161 -2.23 -14.35 -3.75
CA GLY A 161 -3.55 -13.84 -3.38
C GLY A 161 -3.52 -12.45 -2.71
N VAL A 162 -2.53 -11.62 -3.02
CA VAL A 162 -2.40 -10.25 -2.51
C VAL A 162 -3.53 -9.36 -3.05
N GLU A 163 -4.19 -8.57 -2.17
CA GLU A 163 -5.27 -7.66 -2.57
C GLU A 163 -4.76 -6.50 -3.43
N SER A 164 -3.62 -5.93 -3.08
CA SER A 164 -3.04 -4.79 -3.80
C SER A 164 -1.54 -4.66 -3.56
N CYS A 165 -0.86 -3.92 -4.42
CA CYS A 165 0.57 -3.63 -4.27
C CYS A 165 0.90 -2.25 -4.84
N ASP A 166 1.99 -1.65 -4.37
CA ASP A 166 2.50 -0.39 -4.88
C ASP A 166 3.93 -0.50 -5.41
N GLY A 167 4.28 0.43 -6.28
CA GLY A 167 5.65 0.57 -6.75
C GLY A 167 5.86 1.83 -7.58
N THR A 168 6.83 2.64 -7.22
CA THR A 168 7.19 3.87 -7.97
C THR A 168 7.88 3.56 -9.30
N GLY A 169 8.37 2.34 -9.49
CA GLY A 169 9.00 1.88 -10.74
C GLY A 169 8.09 2.02 -11.96
N TRP A 170 6.80 1.84 -11.80
CA TRP A 170 5.80 1.99 -12.86
C TRP A 170 5.68 3.42 -13.40
N MET A 171 6.02 4.42 -12.58
CA MET A 171 5.98 5.83 -12.96
C MET A 171 7.36 6.37 -13.40
N ARG A 172 8.45 5.79 -12.88
CA ARG A 172 9.82 6.29 -13.08
C ARG A 172 10.65 5.47 -14.08
N GLY A 173 10.24 4.25 -14.37
CA GLY A 173 10.98 3.27 -15.16
C GLY A 173 10.80 3.35 -16.68
N GLY A 174 10.16 4.41 -17.21
CA GLY A 174 9.99 4.61 -18.65
C GLY A 174 8.92 3.69 -19.29
N GLU A 175 8.99 3.61 -20.64
CA GLU A 175 8.00 2.84 -21.43
C GLU A 175 8.03 1.34 -21.14
N GLU A 176 9.23 0.77 -21.01
CA GLU A 176 9.40 -0.67 -20.75
C GLU A 176 8.60 -1.13 -19.51
N ARG A 177 8.68 -0.37 -18.39
CA ARG A 177 7.93 -0.70 -17.17
C ARG A 177 6.43 -0.58 -17.35
N LEU A 178 5.98 0.35 -18.17
CA LEU A 178 4.57 0.49 -18.48
C LEU A 178 4.05 -0.61 -19.40
N GLU A 179 4.88 -1.12 -20.29
CA GLU A 179 4.58 -2.29 -21.11
C GLU A 179 4.50 -3.56 -20.25
N GLU A 180 5.44 -3.77 -19.32
CA GLU A 180 5.38 -4.85 -18.33
C GLU A 180 4.07 -4.81 -17.53
N LEU A 181 3.69 -3.65 -17.02
CA LEU A 181 2.44 -3.47 -16.28
C LEU A 181 1.23 -3.75 -17.16
N ASN A 182 1.21 -3.27 -18.41
CA ASN A 182 0.11 -3.52 -19.34
C ASN A 182 -0.02 -5.01 -19.67
N ARG A 183 1.09 -5.72 -19.94
CA ARG A 183 1.07 -7.18 -20.16
C ARG A 183 0.47 -7.93 -18.98
N TYR A 184 0.94 -7.60 -17.76
CA TYR A 184 0.39 -8.19 -16.55
C TYR A 184 -1.13 -7.95 -16.43
N LEU A 185 -1.59 -6.71 -16.64
CA LEU A 185 -3.00 -6.36 -16.54
C LEU A 185 -3.84 -7.09 -17.60
N GLU A 186 -3.36 -7.26 -18.83
CA GLU A 186 -4.01 -8.00 -19.89
C GLU A 186 -4.15 -9.49 -19.54
N GLN A 187 -3.07 -10.10 -19.10
CA GLN A 187 -3.02 -11.54 -18.84
C GLN A 187 -3.80 -11.92 -17.58
N SER A 188 -3.74 -11.09 -16.54
CA SER A 188 -4.43 -11.35 -15.27
C SER A 188 -5.95 -11.07 -15.31
N THR A 189 -6.49 -10.49 -16.39
CA THR A 189 -7.94 -10.34 -16.59
C THR A 189 -8.62 -11.58 -17.18
N GLY A 190 -7.86 -12.51 -17.76
CA GLY A 190 -8.38 -13.73 -18.40
C GLY A 190 -8.61 -14.91 -17.45
N GLY A 191 -8.15 -14.83 -16.22
CA GLY A 191 -8.24 -15.90 -15.22
C GLY A 191 -9.02 -15.48 -13.98
N ASP A 192 -10.11 -16.19 -13.75
CA ASP A 192 -10.94 -16.22 -12.54
C ASP A 192 -11.65 -14.93 -12.09
N LYS A 193 -12.99 -14.94 -12.26
CA LYS A 193 -13.92 -13.87 -11.83
C LYS A 193 -13.88 -13.56 -10.32
N ARG A 194 -13.23 -14.35 -9.50
CA ARG A 194 -13.09 -14.12 -8.04
C ARG A 194 -11.96 -13.15 -7.69
N GLN A 195 -10.98 -12.95 -8.57
CA GLN A 195 -9.83 -12.07 -8.34
C GLN A 195 -10.02 -10.66 -8.94
N GLN A 196 -11.10 -10.40 -9.68
CA GLN A 196 -11.33 -9.11 -10.37
C GLN A 196 -11.56 -7.91 -9.46
N GLN A 197 -11.65 -8.10 -8.13
CA GLN A 197 -11.73 -6.98 -7.16
C GLN A 197 -10.38 -6.62 -6.52
N GLN A 198 -9.33 -7.31 -6.90
CA GLN A 198 -8.05 -7.30 -6.21
C GLN A 198 -6.93 -6.85 -7.14
N LEU A 199 -6.38 -5.78 -7.00
CA LEU A 199 -5.15 -5.24 -7.60
C LEU A 199 -5.37 -3.90 -8.29
N ALA A 200 -5.20 -2.84 -7.53
CA ALA A 200 -4.78 -1.56 -8.09
C ALA A 200 -4.60 -0.52 -7.00
N LEU A 201 -3.40 -0.32 -6.60
CA LEU A 201 -2.96 0.93 -5.96
C LEU A 201 -1.58 1.31 -6.45
#